data_66c0d68116f145715e2e14f82dd66bee
#
_entry.id   66c0d68116f145715e2e14f82dd66bee
#
_cell.length_a   1.000
_cell.length_b   1.000
_cell.length_c   1.000
_cell.angle_alpha   90.00
_cell.angle_beta   90.00
_cell.angle_gamma   90.00
#
_symmetry.space_group_name_H-M   'P 1'
#
loop_
_entity.id
_entity.type
_entity.pdbx_description
1 polymer ?
#
loop_
_entity_poly.entity_id
_entity_poly.type
_entity_poly.pdbx_seq_one_letter_code
_entity_poly.pdbx_strand_id
1 'polypeptide(L)'
;MKVLVTGASGFVGSVLCGNLIARRLTTTAIVRHFPANPLPGVDYQIVSGFSKSKFWKEILVGVDVVVHCAARAHVMRDSEKDPLAVYREVNVEGTRNLAEQAASCGIKRFIYISSIKVNGEETNERPF
;
A
#
# COMPACT_ATOMS: atom_id res chain seq x y z
N MET A 1 -1.92 -18.51 6.13
CA MET A 1 -1.81 -17.50 5.06
C MET A 1 -1.30 -16.21 5.68
N LYS A 2 -0.25 -15.65 5.12
CA LYS A 2 0.37 -14.39 5.54
C LYS A 2 0.04 -13.29 4.53
N VAL A 3 -0.57 -12.20 5.01
CA VAL A 3 -0.99 -11.05 4.19
C VAL A 3 -0.13 -9.85 4.54
N LEU A 4 0.44 -9.21 3.54
CA LEU A 4 1.14 -7.94 3.67
C LEU A 4 0.24 -6.80 3.18
N VAL A 5 0.05 -5.78 4.01
CA VAL A 5 -0.76 -4.60 3.69
C VAL A 5 0.12 -3.36 3.67
N THR A 6 0.18 -2.67 2.55
CA THR A 6 0.82 -1.35 2.48
C THR A 6 -0.20 -0.24 2.70
N GLY A 7 0.24 0.92 3.16
CA GLY A 7 -0.68 1.99 3.54
C GLY A 7 -1.56 1.63 4.73
N ALA A 8 -1.04 0.77 5.60
CA ALA A 8 -1.76 0.19 6.73
C ALA A 8 -2.18 1.22 7.80
N SER A 9 -1.58 2.40 7.82
CA SER A 9 -2.00 3.53 8.67
C SER A 9 -3.10 4.39 8.06
N GLY A 10 -3.46 4.18 6.79
CA GLY A 10 -4.52 4.90 6.10
C GLY A 10 -5.92 4.37 6.43
N PHE A 11 -6.94 5.07 5.92
CA PHE A 11 -8.34 4.75 6.18
C PHE A 11 -8.71 3.31 5.81
N VAL A 12 -8.42 2.90 4.58
CA VAL A 12 -8.72 1.53 4.11
C VAL A 12 -7.79 0.50 4.76
N GLY A 13 -6.48 0.78 4.78
CA GLY A 13 -5.48 -0.17 5.25
C GLY A 13 -5.63 -0.53 6.73
N SER A 14 -5.96 0.43 7.59
CA SER A 14 -6.14 0.18 9.03
C SER A 14 -7.35 -0.72 9.32
N VAL A 15 -8.47 -0.46 8.65
CA VAL A 15 -9.68 -1.29 8.76
C VAL A 15 -9.41 -2.71 8.23
N LEU A 16 -8.69 -2.81 7.12
CA LEU A 16 -8.31 -4.11 6.55
C LEU A 16 -7.44 -4.91 7.53
N CYS A 17 -6.41 -4.29 8.11
CA CYS A 17 -5.56 -4.96 9.11
C CYS A 17 -6.39 -5.50 10.29
N GLY A 18 -7.32 -4.72 10.82
CA GLY A 18 -8.22 -5.16 11.88
C GLY A 18 -9.08 -6.38 11.48
N ASN A 19 -9.63 -6.36 10.27
CA ASN A 19 -10.41 -7.48 9.75
C ASN A 19 -9.58 -8.75 9.51
N LEU A 20 -8.34 -8.60 9.05
CA LEU A 20 -7.44 -9.73 8.84
C LEU A 20 -7.09 -10.43 10.17
N ILE A 21 -6.77 -9.63 11.21
CA ILE A 21 -6.50 -10.15 12.55
C ILE A 21 -7.74 -10.83 13.14
N ALA A 22 -8.92 -10.22 13.02
CA ALA A 22 -10.17 -10.82 13.48
C ALA A 22 -10.45 -12.18 12.83
N ARG A 23 -9.95 -12.39 11.60
CA ARG A 23 -10.01 -13.67 10.87
C ARG A 23 -8.82 -14.60 11.14
N ARG A 24 -7.97 -14.27 12.11
CA ARG A 24 -6.77 -15.04 12.50
C ARG A 24 -5.77 -15.21 11.35
N LEU A 25 -5.67 -14.23 10.46
CA LEU A 25 -4.66 -14.22 9.39
C LEU A 25 -3.40 -13.51 9.88
N THR A 26 -2.25 -14.09 9.60
CA THR A 26 -0.97 -13.45 9.88
C THR A 26 -0.85 -12.19 9.04
N THR A 27 -0.69 -11.03 9.69
CA THR A 27 -0.73 -9.73 9.03
C THR A 27 0.55 -8.95 9.26
N THR A 28 1.24 -8.59 8.18
CA THR A 28 2.34 -7.64 8.18
C THR A 28 1.86 -6.31 7.62
N ALA A 29 2.05 -5.24 8.37
CA ALA A 29 1.60 -3.89 8.03
C ALA A 29 2.80 -3.00 7.68
N ILE A 30 2.82 -2.47 6.46
CA ILE A 30 3.83 -1.53 6.01
C ILE A 30 3.37 -0.10 6.29
N VAL A 31 4.13 0.62 7.07
CA VAL A 31 3.85 1.98 7.51
C VAL A 31 5.08 2.88 7.33
N ARG A 32 4.87 4.20 7.25
CA ARG A 32 5.97 5.18 7.23
C ARG A 32 6.49 5.50 8.64
N HIS A 33 5.58 5.48 9.60
CA HIS A 33 5.85 5.74 11.01
C HIS A 33 5.10 4.70 11.83
N PHE A 34 5.70 4.26 12.93
CA PHE A 34 5.03 3.34 13.86
C PHE A 34 3.77 4.00 14.42
N PRO A 35 2.60 3.32 14.40
CA PRO A 35 1.36 3.93 14.86
C PRO A 35 1.36 4.14 16.38
N ALA A 36 0.73 5.24 16.84
CA ALA A 36 0.58 5.52 18.26
C ALA A 36 -0.26 4.46 19.00
N ASN A 37 -1.25 3.90 18.30
CA ASN A 37 -2.12 2.84 18.82
C ASN A 37 -2.03 1.62 17.89
N PRO A 38 -0.99 0.77 18.03
CA PRO A 38 -0.82 -0.40 17.19
C PRO A 38 -1.89 -1.45 17.49
N LEU A 39 -2.38 -2.11 16.44
CA LEU A 39 -3.28 -3.24 16.59
C LEU A 39 -2.51 -4.46 17.11
N PRO A 40 -2.97 -5.10 18.21
CA PRO A 40 -2.35 -6.33 18.70
C PRO A 40 -2.34 -7.43 17.62
N GLY A 41 -1.23 -8.14 17.51
CA GLY A 41 -1.08 -9.24 16.56
C GLY A 41 -0.69 -8.82 15.13
N VAL A 42 -0.55 -7.54 14.85
CA VAL A 42 -0.02 -7.03 13.58
C VAL A 42 1.49 -6.85 13.69
N ASP A 43 2.22 -7.38 12.72
CA ASP A 43 3.65 -7.15 12.54
C ASP A 43 3.87 -5.87 11.72
N TYR A 44 4.34 -4.80 12.38
CA TYR A 44 4.57 -3.51 11.73
C TYR A 44 6.01 -3.38 11.21
N GLN A 45 6.15 -3.08 9.92
CA GLN A 45 7.42 -2.82 9.26
C GLN A 45 7.46 -1.38 8.73
N ILE A 46 8.53 -0.65 9.06
CA ILE A 46 8.68 0.75 8.64
C ILE A 46 9.41 0.81 7.31
N VAL A 47 8.75 1.36 6.29
CA VAL A 47 9.32 1.58 4.95
C VAL A 47 9.04 3.01 4.52
N SER A 48 10.09 3.81 4.39
CA SER A 48 9.99 5.25 4.09
C SER A 48 9.80 5.56 2.60
N GLY A 49 10.14 4.65 1.71
CA GLY A 49 10.03 4.86 0.25
C GLY A 49 9.86 3.56 -0.51
N PHE A 50 8.86 3.50 -1.40
CA PHE A 50 8.53 2.29 -2.15
C PHE A 50 9.37 2.13 -3.42
N SER A 51 9.67 3.22 -4.12
CA SER A 51 10.36 3.20 -5.41
C SER A 51 11.81 2.72 -5.31
N LYS A 52 12.48 3.02 -4.21
CA LYS A 52 13.90 2.73 -4.00
C LYS A 52 14.18 1.65 -2.95
N SER A 53 13.14 1.07 -2.35
CA SER A 53 13.35 0.08 -1.31
C SER A 53 13.94 -1.21 -1.89
N LYS A 54 15.13 -1.55 -1.41
CA LYS A 54 15.81 -2.82 -1.71
C LYS A 54 15.40 -3.94 -0.74
N PHE A 55 14.66 -3.58 0.31
CA PHE A 55 14.32 -4.50 1.41
C PHE A 55 13.07 -5.35 1.15
N TRP A 56 12.39 -5.17 0.01
CA TRP A 56 11.18 -5.92 -0.29
C TRP A 56 11.39 -7.43 -0.25
N LYS A 57 12.53 -7.92 -0.73
CA LYS A 57 12.82 -9.37 -0.72
C LYS A 57 12.78 -9.96 0.68
N GLU A 58 13.32 -9.24 1.67
CA GLU A 58 13.34 -9.69 3.07
C GLU A 58 11.93 -9.62 3.69
N ILE A 59 11.22 -8.53 3.44
CA ILE A 59 9.86 -8.30 3.96
C ILE A 59 8.85 -9.28 3.36
N LEU A 60 9.02 -9.66 2.10
CA LEU A 60 8.13 -10.56 1.36
C LEU A 60 8.34 -12.04 1.67
N VAL A 61 9.33 -12.39 2.48
CA VAL A 61 9.56 -13.80 2.86
C VAL A 61 8.33 -14.38 3.55
N GLY A 62 7.83 -15.48 2.99
CA GLY A 62 6.67 -16.20 3.51
C GLY A 62 5.33 -15.47 3.36
N VAL A 63 5.28 -14.34 2.67
CA VAL A 63 4.03 -13.64 2.32
C VAL A 63 3.32 -14.39 1.19
N ASP A 64 2.04 -14.61 1.35
CA ASP A 64 1.19 -15.24 0.32
C ASP A 64 0.47 -14.21 -0.54
N VAL A 65 0.03 -13.11 0.08
CA VAL A 65 -0.81 -12.08 -0.54
C VAL A 65 -0.28 -10.69 -0.18
N VAL A 66 -0.16 -9.82 -1.16
CA VAL A 66 0.09 -8.39 -0.98
C VAL A 66 -1.19 -7.61 -1.28
N VAL A 67 -1.60 -6.74 -0.36
CA VAL A 67 -2.67 -5.75 -0.59
C VAL A 67 -2.05 -4.36 -0.56
N HIS A 68 -1.99 -3.71 -1.71
CA HIS A 68 -1.36 -2.42 -1.89
C HIS A 68 -2.40 -1.30 -1.80
N CYS A 69 -2.48 -0.67 -0.61
CA CYS A 69 -3.35 0.48 -0.32
C CYS A 69 -2.56 1.80 -0.25
N ALA A 70 -1.22 1.75 -0.25
CA ALA A 70 -0.41 2.94 -0.15
C ALA A 70 -0.52 3.78 -1.42
N ALA A 71 -0.80 5.06 -1.24
CA ALA A 71 -0.78 6.06 -2.30
C ALA A 71 -0.52 7.44 -1.71
N ARG A 72 0.06 8.34 -2.50
CA ARG A 72 0.02 9.77 -2.25
C ARG A 72 -1.32 10.29 -2.82
N ALA A 73 -2.21 10.73 -1.94
CA ALA A 73 -3.54 11.24 -2.31
C ALA A 73 -3.98 12.33 -1.32
N HIS A 74 -4.92 13.18 -1.75
CA HIS A 74 -5.54 14.21 -0.90
C HIS A 74 -4.56 15.19 -0.24
N VAL A 75 -3.49 15.57 -0.93
CA VAL A 75 -2.57 16.61 -0.46
C VAL A 75 -3.21 17.95 -0.76
N MET A 76 -3.88 18.55 0.25
CA MET A 76 -4.62 19.81 0.11
C MET A 76 -3.70 21.03 -0.11
N ARG A 77 -2.48 20.99 0.43
CA ARG A 77 -1.43 21.99 0.20
C ARG A 77 -0.14 21.26 -0.09
N ASP A 78 0.23 21.23 -1.36
CA ASP A 78 1.48 20.59 -1.78
C ASP A 78 2.59 21.63 -1.78
N SER A 79 3.57 21.45 -0.89
CA SER A 79 4.76 22.30 -0.79
C SER A 79 5.89 21.85 -1.69
N GLU A 80 5.71 20.77 -2.43
CA GLU A 80 6.71 20.22 -3.34
C GLU A 80 6.89 21.11 -4.57
N LYS A 81 8.12 21.24 -5.05
CA LYS A 81 8.44 22.02 -6.25
C LYS A 81 7.83 21.42 -7.52
N ASP A 82 7.73 20.09 -7.57
CA ASP A 82 7.10 19.33 -8.65
C ASP A 82 6.18 18.24 -8.05
N PRO A 83 4.93 18.60 -7.72
CA PRO A 83 3.98 17.65 -7.14
C PRO A 83 3.72 16.43 -8.01
N LEU A 84 3.66 16.61 -9.34
CA LEU A 84 3.40 15.51 -10.27
C LEU A 84 4.52 14.48 -10.26
N ALA A 85 5.78 14.92 -10.20
CA ALA A 85 6.91 14.01 -10.11
C ALA A 85 6.86 13.18 -8.82
N VAL A 86 6.51 13.80 -7.69
CA VAL A 86 6.35 13.09 -6.41
C VAL A 86 5.19 12.12 -6.43
N TYR A 87 4.04 12.49 -7.02
CA TYR A 87 2.91 11.58 -7.22
C TYR A 87 3.30 10.36 -8.07
N ARG A 88 4.04 10.58 -9.16
CA ARG A 88 4.53 9.49 -10.03
C ARG A 88 5.52 8.59 -9.31
N GLU A 89 6.46 9.16 -8.57
CA GLU A 89 7.43 8.39 -7.79
C GLU A 89 6.72 7.44 -6.81
N VAL A 90 5.76 7.94 -6.05
CA VAL A 90 5.04 7.13 -5.05
C VAL A 90 4.05 6.17 -5.70
N ASN A 91 3.16 6.69 -6.56
CA ASN A 91 2.00 5.93 -7.03
C ASN A 91 2.30 5.07 -8.27
N VAL A 92 3.29 5.42 -9.08
CA VAL A 92 3.66 4.65 -10.27
C VAL A 92 4.90 3.82 -9.99
N GLU A 93 6.03 4.47 -9.73
CA GLU A 93 7.31 3.75 -9.57
C GLU A 93 7.32 2.89 -8.30
N GLY A 94 6.73 3.38 -7.21
CA GLY A 94 6.59 2.62 -5.96
C GLY A 94 5.72 1.38 -6.14
N THR A 95 4.59 1.51 -6.80
CA THR A 95 3.70 0.37 -7.11
C THR A 95 4.37 -0.64 -8.05
N ARG A 96 5.04 -0.15 -9.10
CA ARG A 96 5.78 -0.99 -10.04
C ARG A 96 6.86 -1.80 -9.32
N ASN A 97 7.71 -1.13 -8.54
CA ASN A 97 8.80 -1.79 -7.82
C ASN A 97 8.26 -2.87 -6.86
N LEU A 98 7.23 -2.56 -6.09
CA LEU A 98 6.62 -3.55 -5.18
C LEU A 98 6.04 -4.74 -5.96
N ALA A 99 5.33 -4.50 -7.06
CA ALA A 99 4.73 -5.56 -7.86
C ALA A 99 5.80 -6.47 -8.51
N GLU A 100 6.88 -5.90 -9.04
CA GLU A 100 8.01 -6.64 -9.61
C GLU A 100 8.72 -7.48 -8.54
N GLN A 101 8.95 -6.92 -7.35
CA GLN A 101 9.54 -7.66 -6.23
C GLN A 101 8.60 -8.78 -5.73
N ALA A 102 7.30 -8.52 -5.65
CA ALA A 102 6.32 -9.52 -5.29
C ALA A 102 6.31 -10.69 -6.28
N ALA A 103 6.31 -10.40 -7.57
CA ALA A 103 6.39 -11.41 -8.62
C ALA A 103 7.69 -12.23 -8.52
N SER A 104 8.83 -11.57 -8.32
CA SER A 104 10.14 -12.21 -8.17
C SER A 104 10.23 -13.12 -6.94
N CYS A 105 9.48 -12.79 -5.88
CA CYS A 105 9.40 -13.59 -4.66
C CYS A 105 8.32 -14.69 -4.71
N GLY A 106 7.62 -14.87 -5.83
CA GLY A 106 6.59 -15.89 -6.00
C GLY A 106 5.32 -15.63 -5.20
N ILE A 107 4.99 -14.37 -4.93
CA ILE A 107 3.74 -14.00 -4.24
C ILE A 107 2.54 -14.49 -5.06
N LYS A 108 1.63 -15.20 -4.40
CA LYS A 108 0.47 -15.84 -5.07
C LYS A 108 -0.55 -14.84 -5.59
N ARG A 109 -0.71 -13.70 -4.90
CA ARG A 109 -1.70 -12.69 -5.27
C ARG A 109 -1.24 -11.29 -4.89
N PHE A 110 -1.32 -10.39 -5.84
CA PHE A 110 -1.12 -8.96 -5.64
C PHE A 110 -2.44 -8.24 -5.90
N ILE A 111 -2.95 -7.54 -4.88
CA ILE A 111 -4.21 -6.79 -4.94
C ILE A 111 -3.86 -5.31 -4.87
N TYR A 112 -4.18 -4.56 -5.91
CA TYR A 112 -4.00 -3.12 -5.96
C TYR A 112 -5.32 -2.41 -5.72
N ILE A 113 -5.37 -1.54 -4.72
CA ILE A 113 -6.56 -0.73 -4.44
C ILE A 113 -6.49 0.53 -5.29
N SER A 114 -7.27 0.55 -6.35
CA SER A 114 -7.42 1.66 -7.28
C SER A 114 -8.56 2.59 -6.83
N SER A 115 -8.97 3.50 -7.72
CA SER A 115 -10.06 4.45 -7.47
C SER A 115 -10.89 4.61 -8.74
N ILE A 116 -12.18 4.88 -8.58
CA ILE A 116 -13.06 5.28 -9.70
C ILE A 116 -12.55 6.54 -10.41
N LYS A 117 -11.80 7.38 -9.70
CA LYS A 117 -11.20 8.61 -10.25
C LYS A 117 -10.22 8.39 -11.41
N VAL A 118 -9.74 7.15 -11.62
CA VAL A 118 -8.91 6.83 -12.80
C VAL A 118 -9.69 7.00 -14.11
N ASN A 119 -11.03 6.99 -14.06
CA ASN A 119 -11.91 7.18 -15.21
C ASN A 119 -12.26 8.66 -15.44
N GLY A 120 -11.96 9.54 -14.48
CA GLY A 120 -12.26 10.97 -14.52
C GLY A 120 -12.80 11.48 -13.19
N GLU A 121 -12.98 12.77 -13.07
CA GLU A 121 -13.49 13.40 -11.85
C GLU A 121 -15.00 13.62 -11.87
N GLU A 122 -15.59 13.67 -13.04
CA GLU A 122 -17.02 13.94 -13.26
C GLU A 122 -17.61 12.97 -14.28
N THR A 123 -18.87 12.62 -14.08
CA THR A 123 -19.69 11.94 -15.07
C THR A 123 -20.59 12.98 -15.75
N ASN A 124 -20.50 13.10 -17.07
CA ASN A 124 -21.38 13.97 -17.84
C ASN A 124 -22.67 13.23 -18.24
N GLU A 125 -22.73 12.77 -19.50
CA GLU A 125 -23.93 12.11 -20.03
C GLU A 125 -24.00 10.60 -19.74
N ARG A 126 -22.85 9.99 -19.45
CA ARG A 126 -22.76 8.54 -19.17
C ARG A 126 -22.00 8.31 -17.85
N PRO A 127 -22.55 7.49 -16.94
CA PRO A 127 -21.81 7.05 -15.78
C PRO A 127 -20.61 6.16 -16.18
N PHE A 128 -19.62 6.09 -15.30
CA PHE A 128 -18.48 5.21 -15.49
C PHE A 128 -18.87 3.74 -15.51
#